data_c96e7c6741b39ee3fb7d799a45ae9414
#
_entry.id   c96e7c6741b39ee3fb7d799a45ae9414
#
_cell.length_a   1.000
_cell.length_b   1.000
_cell.length_c   1.000
_cell.angle_alpha   90.00
_cell.angle_beta   90.00
_cell.angle_gamma   90.00
#
_symmetry.space_group_name_H-M   'P 1'
#
loop_
_entity.id
_entity.type
_entity.pdbx_description
1 polymer ?
#
loop_
_entity_poly.entity_id
_entity_poly.type
_entity_poly.pdbx_seq_one_letter_code
_entity_poly.pdbx_strand_id
1 'polypeptide(L)'
;EMLKEGSITCIRLYIDVFPLVILLATIVLVIAEHTTAFDIISKPFIPILNLIHMPEASLVAPAMFVGFADLLLPFLSATSVTSQLAKFVICVVGTMQVICMSETGAVMIKTSIPVKFWTVLFVFLEKTVIAMMIALAMGRLIGLT
;
A
#
# COMPACT_ATOMS: atom_id res chain seq x y z
N GLU A 1 -21.89 -30.75 6.49
CA GLU A 1 -22.08 -30.27 5.11
C GLU A 1 -21.62 -28.82 4.93
N MET A 2 -22.06 -27.89 5.76
CA MET A 2 -21.67 -26.45 5.70
C MET A 2 -20.14 -26.23 5.73
N LEU A 3 -19.39 -26.93 6.56
CA LEU A 3 -17.91 -26.81 6.61
C LEU A 3 -17.26 -27.32 5.32
N LYS A 4 -17.78 -28.38 4.74
CA LYS A 4 -17.25 -28.94 3.50
C LYS A 4 -17.53 -28.03 2.30
N GLU A 5 -18.72 -27.48 2.22
CA GLU A 5 -19.09 -26.50 1.18
C GLU A 5 -18.29 -25.18 1.34
N GLY A 6 -18.14 -24.71 2.57
CA GLY A 6 -17.32 -23.55 2.86
C GLY A 6 -15.87 -23.73 2.46
N SER A 7 -15.26 -24.88 2.77
CA SER A 7 -13.89 -25.21 2.38
C SER A 7 -13.70 -25.28 0.87
N ILE A 8 -14.65 -25.89 0.16
CA ILE A 8 -14.60 -25.98 -1.31
C ILE A 8 -14.74 -24.58 -1.93
N THR A 9 -15.61 -23.75 -1.39
CA THR A 9 -15.79 -22.36 -1.87
C THR A 9 -14.55 -21.53 -1.66
N CYS A 10 -13.90 -21.64 -0.49
CA CYS A 10 -12.63 -20.95 -0.21
C CYS A 10 -11.53 -21.40 -1.19
N ILE A 11 -11.39 -22.70 -1.43
CA ILE A 11 -10.37 -23.21 -2.37
C ILE A 11 -10.63 -22.69 -3.79
N ARG A 12 -11.87 -22.72 -4.26
CA ARG A 12 -12.23 -22.20 -5.58
C ARG A 12 -11.93 -20.71 -5.71
N LEU A 13 -12.29 -19.92 -4.70
CA LEU A 13 -12.03 -18.50 -4.67
C LEU A 13 -10.52 -18.21 -4.71
N TYR A 14 -9.72 -19.00 -3.99
CA TYR A 14 -8.27 -18.90 -4.01
C TYR A 14 -7.68 -19.20 -5.40
N ILE A 15 -8.11 -20.27 -6.05
CA ILE A 15 -7.65 -20.65 -7.39
C ILE A 15 -8.03 -19.60 -8.43
N ASP A 16 -9.21 -18.99 -8.30
CA ASP A 16 -9.70 -17.98 -9.23
C ASP A 16 -9.04 -16.61 -9.05
N VAL A 17 -8.76 -16.22 -7.80
CA VAL A 17 -8.19 -14.89 -7.48
C VAL A 17 -6.67 -14.87 -7.65
N PHE A 18 -5.99 -15.98 -7.34
CA PHE A 18 -4.53 -16.04 -7.34
C PHE A 18 -3.86 -15.66 -8.68
N PRO A 19 -4.30 -16.16 -9.84
CA PRO A 19 -3.73 -15.73 -11.12
C PRO A 19 -3.95 -14.26 -11.42
N LEU A 20 -5.10 -13.72 -11.00
CA LEU A 20 -5.42 -12.31 -11.20
C LEU A 20 -4.54 -11.41 -10.33
N VAL A 21 -4.30 -11.80 -9.08
CA VAL A 21 -3.39 -11.09 -8.16
C VAL A 21 -1.97 -11.07 -8.72
N ILE A 22 -1.46 -12.22 -9.18
CA ILE A 22 -0.11 -12.30 -9.78
C ILE A 22 -0.02 -11.39 -11.01
N LEU A 23 -1.02 -11.43 -11.88
CA LEU A 23 -1.05 -10.60 -13.07
C LEU A 23 -1.01 -9.10 -12.73
N LEU A 24 -1.89 -8.67 -11.82
CA LEU A 24 -1.96 -7.27 -11.39
C LEU A 24 -0.67 -6.83 -10.68
N ALA A 25 -0.15 -7.65 -9.74
CA ALA A 25 1.09 -7.36 -9.05
C ALA A 25 2.28 -7.25 -10.02
N THR A 26 2.36 -8.13 -11.02
CA THR A 26 3.42 -8.08 -12.04
C THR A 26 3.32 -6.80 -12.89
N ILE A 27 2.14 -6.43 -13.33
CA ILE A 27 1.94 -5.19 -14.11
C ILE A 27 2.36 -3.97 -13.28
N VAL A 28 1.93 -3.91 -12.03
CA VAL A 28 2.27 -2.80 -11.13
C VAL A 28 3.76 -2.75 -10.84
N LEU A 29 4.40 -3.90 -10.60
CA LEU A 29 5.84 -3.97 -10.38
C LEU A 29 6.61 -3.44 -11.59
N VAL A 30 6.24 -3.86 -12.79
CA VAL A 30 6.84 -3.35 -14.04
C VAL A 30 6.64 -1.84 -14.17
N ILE A 31 5.47 -1.31 -13.85
CA ILE A 31 5.22 0.14 -13.87
C ILE A 31 6.08 0.85 -12.80
N ALA A 32 6.20 0.28 -11.62
CA ALA A 32 6.98 0.87 -10.53
C ALA A 32 8.48 0.90 -10.82
N GLU A 33 9.02 -0.15 -11.42
CA GLU A 33 10.45 -0.23 -11.73
C GLU A 33 10.86 0.51 -13.01
N HIS A 34 10.00 0.52 -14.02
CA HIS A 34 10.35 1.05 -15.35
C HIS A 34 9.75 2.42 -15.64
N THR A 35 8.92 2.95 -14.76
CA THR A 35 8.29 4.25 -14.93
C THR A 35 8.42 5.11 -13.67
N THR A 36 8.60 6.41 -13.86
CA THR A 36 8.57 7.41 -12.78
C THR A 36 7.14 7.84 -12.42
N ALA A 37 6.14 6.99 -12.71
CA ALA A 37 4.74 7.32 -12.50
C ALA A 37 4.42 7.58 -11.02
N PHE A 38 4.91 6.73 -10.13
CA PHE A 38 4.71 6.89 -8.68
C PHE A 38 5.46 8.11 -8.13
N ASP A 39 6.65 8.42 -8.69
CA ASP A 39 7.39 9.63 -8.33
C ASP A 39 6.63 10.89 -8.73
N ILE A 40 6.01 10.92 -9.91
CA ILE A 40 5.23 12.06 -10.39
C ILE A 40 3.99 12.25 -9.52
N ILE A 41 3.26 11.17 -9.20
CA ILE A 41 2.05 11.22 -8.37
C ILE A 41 2.39 11.63 -6.93
N SER A 42 3.55 11.25 -6.43
CA SER A 42 3.98 11.57 -5.06
C SER A 42 4.55 12.99 -4.90
N LYS A 43 4.96 13.66 -5.99
CA LYS A 43 5.53 15.02 -5.95
C LYS A 43 4.73 16.02 -5.10
N PRO A 44 3.39 16.15 -5.23
CA PRO A 44 2.62 17.09 -4.42
C PRO A 44 2.63 16.77 -2.92
N PHE A 45 2.96 15.54 -2.53
CA PHE A 45 3.01 15.12 -1.13
C PHE A 45 4.38 15.34 -0.48
N ILE A 46 5.46 15.43 -1.27
CA ILE A 46 6.80 15.72 -0.77
C ILE A 46 6.87 17.00 0.07
N PRO A 47 6.31 18.15 -0.35
CA PRO A 47 6.34 19.36 0.47
C PRO A 47 5.57 19.20 1.78
N ILE A 48 4.47 18.42 1.80
CA ILE A 48 3.72 18.13 3.01
C ILE A 48 4.56 17.30 3.99
N LEU A 49 5.26 16.28 3.49
CA LEU A 49 6.18 15.45 4.28
C LEU A 49 7.35 16.27 4.83
N ASN A 50 7.89 17.20 4.05
CA ASN A 50 8.94 18.10 4.50
C ASN A 50 8.44 19.07 5.59
N LEU A 51 7.19 19.54 5.51
CA LEU A 51 6.59 20.40 6.52
C LEU A 51 6.48 19.71 7.89
N ILE A 52 6.22 18.42 7.90
CA ILE A 52 6.19 17.61 9.13
C ILE A 52 7.57 17.07 9.53
N HIS A 53 8.65 17.59 8.91
CA HIS A 53 10.04 17.20 9.16
C HIS A 53 10.28 15.69 9.01
N MET A 54 9.73 15.10 7.94
CA MET A 54 9.97 13.70 7.62
C MET A 54 11.34 13.54 6.97
N PRO A 55 12.26 12.73 7.51
CA PRO A 55 13.52 12.46 6.86
C PRO A 55 13.28 11.67 5.56
N GLU A 56 14.08 11.95 4.55
CA GLU A 56 14.03 11.27 3.24
C GLU A 56 12.62 11.29 2.59
N ALA A 57 11.88 12.41 2.70
CA ALA A 57 10.52 12.57 2.19
C ALA A 57 10.37 12.20 0.71
N SER A 58 11.42 12.40 -0.10
CA SER A 58 11.44 12.04 -1.52
C SER A 58 11.40 10.53 -1.79
N LEU A 59 11.86 9.70 -0.85
CA LEU A 59 11.80 8.24 -0.93
C LEU A 59 10.53 7.69 -0.24
N VAL A 60 10.12 8.34 0.85
CA VAL A 60 8.93 7.94 1.62
C VAL A 60 7.64 8.16 0.83
N ALA A 61 7.52 9.30 0.14
CA ALA A 61 6.30 9.62 -0.62
C ALA A 61 5.97 8.58 -1.71
N PRO A 62 6.86 8.22 -2.63
CA PRO A 62 6.59 7.16 -3.61
C PRO A 62 6.27 5.82 -2.96
N ALA A 63 7.02 5.43 -1.92
CA ALA A 63 6.79 4.17 -1.21
C ALA A 63 5.36 4.05 -0.65
N MET A 64 4.79 5.15 -0.16
CA MET A 64 3.41 5.16 0.33
C MET A 64 2.38 4.95 -0.78
N PHE A 65 2.60 5.55 -1.95
CA PHE A 65 1.67 5.41 -3.08
C PHE A 65 1.75 4.04 -3.75
N VAL A 66 2.94 3.47 -3.81
CA VAL A 66 3.15 2.12 -4.34
C VAL A 66 2.38 1.08 -3.53
N GLY A 67 2.16 1.31 -2.22
CA GLY A 67 1.33 0.47 -1.37
C GLY A 67 -0.14 0.36 -1.80
N PHE A 68 -0.66 1.34 -2.56
CA PHE A 68 -1.98 1.20 -3.17
C PHE A 68 -2.02 0.11 -4.25
N ALA A 69 -0.94 -0.03 -4.94
CA ALA A 69 -0.82 -0.97 -6.02
C ALA A 69 -0.55 -2.39 -5.53
N ASP A 70 0.40 -2.55 -4.61
CA ASP A 70 0.76 -3.84 -4.03
C ASP A 70 1.23 -3.68 -2.58
N LEU A 71 0.83 -4.63 -1.72
CA LEU A 71 1.14 -4.62 -0.29
C LEU A 71 2.64 -4.76 0.02
N LEU A 72 3.39 -5.49 -0.80
CA LEU A 72 4.81 -5.80 -0.54
C LEU A 72 5.76 -4.69 -0.98
N LEU A 73 5.39 -3.91 -1.98
CA LEU A 73 6.25 -2.89 -2.57
C LEU A 73 6.71 -1.79 -1.60
N PRO A 74 5.89 -1.30 -0.65
CA PRO A 74 6.37 -0.36 0.37
C PRO A 74 7.52 -0.92 1.20
N PHE A 75 7.47 -2.19 1.57
CA PHE A 75 8.53 -2.83 2.37
C PHE A 75 9.83 -2.98 1.58
N LEU A 76 9.76 -3.28 0.29
CA LEU A 76 10.92 -3.29 -0.59
C LEU A 76 11.52 -1.88 -0.72
N SER A 77 10.68 -0.86 -0.88
CA SER A 77 11.13 0.55 -0.91
C SER A 77 11.80 0.97 0.39
N ALA A 78 11.39 0.45 1.54
CA ALA A 78 12.01 0.73 2.84
C ALA A 78 13.47 0.29 2.92
N THR A 79 13.91 -0.65 2.09
CA THR A 79 15.32 -1.09 2.05
C THR A 79 16.26 -0.01 1.52
N SER A 80 15.77 0.88 0.66
CA SER A 80 16.54 1.97 0.05
C SER A 80 16.66 3.21 0.94
N VAL A 81 15.91 3.26 2.04
CA VAL A 81 15.90 4.37 2.99
C VAL A 81 16.97 4.15 4.07
N THR A 82 17.65 5.18 4.51
CA THR A 82 18.69 5.07 5.56
C THR A 82 18.16 5.41 6.95
N SER A 83 17.26 6.39 7.05
CA SER A 83 16.69 6.84 8.32
C SER A 83 15.82 5.75 8.98
N GLN A 84 16.07 5.51 10.26
CA GLN A 84 15.29 4.57 11.08
C GLN A 84 13.82 5.01 11.22
N LEU A 85 13.60 6.31 11.38
CA LEU A 85 12.25 6.88 11.48
C LEU A 85 11.48 6.66 10.15
N ALA A 86 12.11 6.94 9.02
CA ALA A 86 11.48 6.75 7.72
C ALA A 86 11.15 5.27 7.45
N LYS A 87 12.06 4.34 7.76
CA LYS A 87 11.81 2.90 7.70
C LYS A 87 10.60 2.49 8.55
N PHE A 88 10.58 2.96 9.79
CA PHE A 88 9.49 2.67 10.72
C PHE A 88 8.15 3.16 10.17
N VAL A 89 8.09 4.40 9.69
CA VAL A 89 6.87 4.98 9.12
C VAL A 89 6.40 4.21 7.89
N ILE A 90 7.30 3.88 6.94
CA ILE A 90 6.94 3.08 5.75
C ILE A 90 6.39 1.72 6.15
N CYS A 91 7.02 1.04 7.12
CA CYS A 91 6.57 -0.28 7.56
C CYS A 91 5.20 -0.23 8.26
N VAL A 92 4.98 0.76 9.14
CA VAL A 92 3.69 0.91 9.82
C VAL A 92 2.59 1.27 8.83
N VAL A 93 2.84 2.24 7.96
CA VAL A 93 1.87 2.67 6.94
C VAL A 93 1.58 1.53 5.96
N GLY A 94 2.61 0.83 5.47
CA GLY A 94 2.45 -0.33 4.59
C GLY A 94 1.59 -1.43 5.22
N THR A 95 1.78 -1.70 6.51
CA THR A 95 0.95 -2.67 7.24
C THR A 95 -0.50 -2.21 7.38
N MET A 96 -0.74 -0.91 7.53
CA MET A 96 -2.09 -0.34 7.64
C MET A 96 -2.81 -0.24 6.29
N GLN A 97 -2.06 -0.26 5.18
CA GLN A 97 -2.57 -0.19 3.81
C GLN A 97 -3.07 -1.55 3.29
N VAL A 98 -3.90 -2.25 4.07
CA VAL A 98 -4.47 -3.56 3.69
C VAL A 98 -5.35 -3.46 2.43
N ILE A 99 -5.84 -2.26 2.09
CA ILE A 99 -6.66 -2.04 0.88
C ILE A 99 -5.73 -1.74 -0.29
N CYS A 100 -5.06 -2.76 -0.82
CA CYS A 100 -4.28 -2.65 -2.05
C CYS A 100 -5.09 -3.09 -3.27
N MET A 101 -4.75 -2.57 -4.45
CA MET A 101 -5.52 -2.85 -5.65
C MET A 101 -5.29 -4.27 -6.18
N SER A 102 -4.11 -4.84 -5.98
CA SER A 102 -3.78 -6.19 -6.44
C SER A 102 -4.65 -7.27 -5.77
N GLU A 103 -4.84 -7.19 -4.47
CA GLU A 103 -5.58 -8.21 -3.71
C GLU A 103 -7.04 -7.83 -3.53
N THR A 104 -7.30 -6.71 -2.85
CA THR A 104 -8.66 -6.24 -2.55
C THR A 104 -9.42 -5.89 -3.82
N GLY A 105 -8.77 -5.25 -4.80
CA GLY A 105 -9.36 -4.94 -6.08
C GLY A 105 -9.75 -6.19 -6.87
N ALA A 106 -8.88 -7.21 -6.88
CA ALA A 106 -9.16 -8.50 -7.52
C ALA A 106 -10.38 -9.21 -6.90
N VAL A 107 -10.47 -9.23 -5.57
CA VAL A 107 -11.62 -9.79 -4.85
C VAL A 107 -12.90 -9.00 -5.17
N MET A 108 -12.84 -7.67 -5.19
CA MET A 108 -13.99 -6.82 -5.50
C MET A 108 -14.52 -7.07 -6.93
N ILE A 109 -13.64 -7.21 -7.90
CA ILE A 109 -14.02 -7.53 -9.30
C ILE A 109 -14.72 -8.90 -9.36
N LYS A 110 -14.19 -9.90 -8.66
CA LYS A 110 -14.73 -11.27 -8.67
C LYS A 110 -16.06 -11.40 -7.93
N THR A 111 -16.22 -10.68 -6.82
CA THR A 111 -17.43 -10.77 -5.98
C THR A 111 -18.53 -9.80 -6.41
N SER A 112 -18.32 -9.02 -7.46
CA SER A 112 -19.30 -8.03 -7.98
C SER A 112 -19.80 -7.06 -6.91
N ILE A 113 -18.95 -6.71 -5.93
CA ILE A 113 -19.29 -5.75 -4.89
C ILE A 113 -19.45 -4.36 -5.55
N PRO A 114 -20.58 -3.66 -5.34
CA PRO A 114 -20.86 -2.39 -6.02
C PRO A 114 -20.08 -1.21 -5.40
N VAL A 115 -18.77 -1.33 -5.29
CA VAL A 115 -17.89 -0.26 -4.79
C VAL A 115 -17.14 0.37 -5.95
N LYS A 116 -17.21 1.70 -6.03
CA LYS A 116 -16.51 2.44 -7.08
C LYS A 116 -15.01 2.53 -6.77
N PHE A 117 -14.18 2.43 -7.81
CA PHE A 117 -12.74 2.62 -7.70
C PHE A 117 -12.34 3.88 -6.93
N TRP A 118 -13.00 5.01 -7.19
CA TRP A 118 -12.75 6.26 -6.49
C TRP A 118 -12.99 6.18 -4.98
N THR A 119 -13.99 5.41 -4.54
CA THR A 119 -14.24 5.21 -3.11
C THR A 119 -13.08 4.46 -2.45
N VAL A 120 -12.56 3.43 -3.11
CA VAL A 120 -11.39 2.67 -2.63
C VAL A 120 -10.16 3.58 -2.54
N LEU A 121 -9.93 4.40 -3.57
CA LEU A 121 -8.82 5.34 -3.60
C LEU A 121 -8.92 6.40 -2.48
N PHE A 122 -10.09 6.98 -2.24
CA PHE A 122 -10.28 7.94 -1.16
C PHE A 122 -10.05 7.32 0.21
N VAL A 123 -10.62 6.14 0.47
CA VAL A 123 -10.41 5.42 1.74
C VAL A 123 -8.93 5.06 1.94
N PHE A 124 -8.24 4.67 0.87
CA PHE A 124 -6.81 4.41 0.93
C PHE A 124 -6.02 5.67 1.30
N LEU A 125 -6.27 6.81 0.65
CA LEU A 125 -5.60 8.07 0.95
C LEU A 125 -5.87 8.54 2.37
N GLU A 126 -7.12 8.48 2.83
CA GLU A 126 -7.50 8.84 4.19
C GLU A 126 -6.75 7.99 5.23
N LYS A 127 -6.76 6.67 5.07
CA LYS A 127 -6.03 5.73 5.94
C LYS A 127 -4.52 5.99 5.92
N THR A 128 -3.95 6.25 4.75
CA THR A 128 -2.52 6.54 4.60
C THR A 128 -2.12 7.79 5.39
N VAL A 129 -2.89 8.87 5.29
CA VAL A 129 -2.61 10.11 6.03
C VAL A 129 -2.72 9.90 7.54
N ILE A 130 -3.78 9.25 8.00
CA ILE A 130 -3.98 8.97 9.44
C ILE A 130 -2.87 8.08 9.98
N ALA A 131 -2.57 6.97 9.28
CA ALA A 131 -1.52 6.03 9.68
C ALA A 131 -0.14 6.70 9.72
N MET A 132 0.17 7.55 8.75
CA MET A 132 1.41 8.31 8.69
C MET A 132 1.56 9.26 9.89
N MET A 133 0.52 10.00 10.23
CA MET A 133 0.55 10.92 11.37
C MET A 133 0.77 10.18 12.69
N ILE A 134 0.08 9.06 12.88
CA ILE A 134 0.22 8.22 14.09
C ILE A 134 1.62 7.59 14.13
N ALA A 135 2.09 7.03 13.02
CA ALA A 135 3.41 6.40 12.93
C ALA A 135 4.53 7.40 13.19
N LEU A 136 4.43 8.61 12.64
CA LEU A 136 5.40 9.68 12.87
C LEU A 136 5.42 10.12 14.33
N ALA A 137 4.24 10.32 14.95
CA ALA A 137 4.14 10.66 16.37
C ALA A 137 4.75 9.57 17.26
N MET A 138 4.43 8.31 17.01
CA MET A 138 4.97 7.16 17.74
C MET A 138 6.48 7.03 17.54
N GLY A 139 6.97 7.14 16.30
CA GLY A 139 8.39 7.04 16.00
C GLY A 139 9.22 8.09 16.74
N ARG A 140 8.72 9.34 16.82
CA ARG A 140 9.37 10.41 17.59
C ARG A 140 9.30 10.19 19.09
N LEU A 141 8.20 9.66 19.63
CA LEU A 141 8.08 9.32 21.04
C LEU A 141 9.07 8.24 21.48
N ILE A 142 9.35 7.29 20.59
CA ILE A 142 10.34 6.20 20.81
C ILE A 142 11.78 6.72 20.65
N GLY A 143 11.98 7.95 20.13
CA GLY A 143 13.29 8.54 19.92
C GLY A 143 13.99 8.09 18.63
N LEU A 144 13.24 7.63 17.65
CA LEU A 144 13.79 7.37 16.32
C LEU A 144 14.08 8.69 15.60
N THR A 145 15.29 8.85 15.14
CA THR A 145 15.79 10.03 14.41
C THR A 145 16.23 9.65 12.99
#